data_16c0733fdce512ad306bb28507917308
#
_entry.id   16c0733fdce512ad306bb28507917308
#
_cell.length_a   1.000
_cell.length_b   1.000
_cell.length_c   1.000
_cell.angle_alpha   90.00
_cell.angle_beta   90.00
_cell.angle_gamma   90.00
#
_symmetry.space_group_name_H-M   'P 1'
#
loop_
_entity.id
_entity.type
_entity.pdbx_description
1 polymer ?
#
loop_
_entity_poly.entity_id
_entity_poly.type
_entity_poly.pdbx_seq_one_letter_code
_entity_poly.pdbx_strand_id
1 'polypeptide(L)'
;YEMQRSLVGSEMCIRDRHLVGPMGFAIDDKKLKHAGLDYWHYLDITYYDGLADFFARNNGPYYYFTTKAPQRYTDVQYPDGAYLVFGREDAGLPEALLVENQEHCIRMPMRDTCRSLNLSNSVAVGVYEVLRQWDFPELLDHGHLRDYEWK
;
A
#
# COMPACT_ATOMS: atom_id res chain seq x y z
N TYR A 1 1.73 6.20 -9.87
CA TYR A 1 1.26 5.03 -9.12
C TYR A 1 2.01 4.93 -7.80
N GLU A 2 1.33 4.48 -6.80
CA GLU A 2 1.94 4.24 -5.50
C GLU A 2 1.94 2.74 -5.21
N MET A 3 3.10 2.23 -4.82
CA MET A 3 3.24 0.84 -4.46
C MET A 3 3.84 0.73 -3.07
N GLN A 4 3.18 -0.03 -2.25
CA GLN A 4 3.62 -0.30 -0.90
C GLN A 4 4.12 -1.73 -0.83
N ARG A 5 5.36 -1.92 -0.48
CA ARG A 5 5.89 -3.23 -0.17
C ARG A 5 5.55 -3.55 1.27
N SER A 6 4.79 -4.59 1.46
CA SER A 6 4.60 -5.12 2.78
C SER A 6 5.69 -6.15 3.02
N LEU A 7 6.31 -6.10 4.09
CA LEU A 7 7.57 -6.66 4.32
C LEU A 7 7.74 -8.03 4.78
N VAL A 8 8.88 -8.33 4.58
CA VAL A 8 9.56 -9.58 4.73
C VAL A 8 10.19 -9.70 6.10
N GLY A 9 9.92 -10.80 6.78
CA GLY A 9 10.64 -11.17 7.97
C GLY A 9 10.39 -10.28 9.19
N SER A 10 11.41 -10.19 10.01
CA SER A 10 11.31 -9.50 11.30
C SER A 10 11.42 -7.98 11.20
N GLU A 11 11.59 -7.43 10.03
CA GLU A 11 11.73 -5.99 9.87
C GLU A 11 10.38 -5.29 9.72
N MET A 12 10.25 -4.19 10.41
CA MET A 12 9.02 -3.39 10.39
C MET A 12 8.71 -2.87 9.02
N CYS A 13 7.71 -3.40 8.51
CA CYS A 13 7.32 -3.43 7.15
C CYS A 13 6.76 -2.22 6.50
N ILE A 14 6.50 -1.19 7.18
CA ILE A 14 5.92 0.03 6.63
C ILE A 14 6.98 0.98 6.08
N ARG A 15 8.21 0.50 5.90
CA ARG A 15 9.33 1.35 5.52
C ARG A 15 9.52 1.53 4.02
N ASP A 16 9.19 0.51 3.24
CA ASP A 16 9.45 0.55 1.81
C ASP A 16 8.29 1.15 1.04
N ARG A 17 8.53 2.23 0.36
CA ARG A 17 7.54 2.88 -0.49
C ARG A 17 8.12 3.07 -1.89
N HIS A 18 7.34 2.68 -2.89
CA HIS A 18 7.72 2.78 -4.28
C HIS A 18 6.79 3.77 -4.97
N LEU A 19 7.36 4.82 -5.54
CA LEU A 19 6.61 5.82 -6.29
C LEU A 19 6.93 5.64 -7.76
N VAL A 20 5.91 5.35 -8.55
CA VAL A 20 6.06 4.99 -9.94
C VAL A 20 5.45 6.08 -10.81
N GLY A 21 6.29 6.69 -11.65
CA GLY A 21 5.89 7.75 -12.57
C GLY A 21 5.15 7.23 -13.81
N PRO A 22 4.96 8.07 -14.81
CA PRO A 22 5.46 9.44 -14.85
C PRO A 22 4.74 10.35 -13.88
N MET A 23 5.50 11.15 -13.14
CA MET A 23 4.96 12.10 -12.19
C MET A 23 4.76 13.45 -12.86
N GLY A 24 3.57 14.03 -12.71
CA GLY A 24 3.25 15.32 -13.29
C GLY A 24 3.88 16.52 -12.57
N PHE A 25 4.70 16.27 -11.56
CA PHE A 25 5.37 17.30 -10.78
C PHE A 25 6.71 16.79 -10.27
N ALA A 26 7.63 17.72 -10.00
CA ALA A 26 8.89 17.36 -9.37
C ALA A 26 8.64 16.99 -7.90
N ILE A 27 9.10 15.81 -7.54
CA ILE A 27 9.04 15.37 -6.15
C ILE A 27 10.26 15.94 -5.44
N ASP A 28 10.04 16.83 -4.49
CA ASP A 28 11.08 17.31 -3.61
C ASP A 28 10.72 17.02 -2.15
N ASP A 29 11.73 17.01 -1.29
CA ASP A 29 11.56 16.73 0.13
C ASP A 29 10.64 17.72 0.83
N LYS A 30 10.58 18.97 0.36
CA LYS A 30 9.71 19.99 0.93
C LYS A 30 8.24 19.71 0.68
N LYS A 31 7.87 19.32 -0.55
CA LYS A 31 6.49 19.01 -0.90
C LYS A 31 5.97 17.81 -0.12
N LEU A 32 6.84 16.84 0.09
CA LEU A 32 6.49 15.64 0.83
C LEU A 32 6.34 15.90 2.33
N LYS A 33 7.19 16.78 2.89
CA LYS A 33 7.04 17.22 4.29
C LYS A 33 5.76 18.00 4.51
N HIS A 34 5.37 18.85 3.55
CA HIS A 34 4.12 19.59 3.62
C HIS A 34 2.87 18.71 3.51
N ALA A 35 2.99 17.52 2.98
CA ALA A 35 1.88 16.56 2.93
C ALA A 35 1.61 15.87 4.28
N GLY A 36 2.26 16.31 5.35
CA GLY A 36 2.02 15.80 6.69
C GLY A 36 2.77 14.51 7.02
N LEU A 37 3.80 14.18 6.26
CA LEU A 37 4.58 12.99 6.49
C LEU A 37 5.77 13.28 7.40
N ASP A 38 5.51 13.56 8.67
CA ASP A 38 6.55 13.82 9.66
C ASP A 38 7.50 12.64 9.87
N TYR A 39 7.06 11.45 9.51
CA TYR A 39 7.85 10.21 9.55
C TYR A 39 8.55 9.91 8.23
N TRP A 40 8.59 10.85 7.29
CA TRP A 40 9.17 10.73 5.97
C TRP A 40 10.59 10.16 5.97
N HIS A 41 11.42 10.62 6.89
CA HIS A 41 12.80 10.18 7.00
C HIS A 41 12.97 8.74 7.51
N TYR A 42 11.89 8.11 7.98
CA TYR A 42 11.89 6.70 8.36
C TYR A 42 11.47 5.77 7.22
N LEU A 43 11.08 6.33 6.07
CA LEU A 43 10.63 5.57 4.93
C LEU A 43 11.73 5.46 3.88
N ASP A 44 11.98 4.24 3.41
CA ASP A 44 12.83 4.02 2.25
C ASP A 44 11.98 4.19 0.99
N ILE A 45 12.22 5.28 0.26
CA ILE A 45 11.44 5.63 -0.92
C ILE A 45 12.28 5.46 -2.16
N THR A 46 11.77 4.69 -3.10
CA THR A 46 12.38 4.47 -4.40
C THR A 46 11.47 5.03 -5.49
N TYR A 47 12.05 5.75 -6.43
CA TYR A 47 11.32 6.35 -7.55
C TYR A 47 11.59 5.56 -8.82
N TYR A 48 10.56 5.42 -9.66
CA TYR A 48 10.61 4.70 -10.93
C TYR A 48 10.03 5.57 -12.03
N ASP A 49 10.60 5.46 -13.22
CA ASP A 49 10.14 6.24 -14.38
C ASP A 49 8.75 5.82 -14.87
N GLY A 50 8.40 4.56 -14.67
CA GLY A 50 7.11 4.02 -15.05
C GLY A 50 6.95 2.58 -14.59
N LEU A 51 5.81 1.99 -14.92
CA LEU A 51 5.50 0.61 -14.53
C LEU A 51 6.51 -0.40 -15.07
N ALA A 52 6.97 -0.22 -16.31
CA ALA A 52 7.95 -1.12 -16.90
C ALA A 52 9.26 -1.14 -16.10
N ASP A 53 9.74 0.03 -15.70
CA ASP A 53 10.93 0.15 -14.85
C ASP A 53 10.71 -0.55 -13.50
N PHE A 54 9.55 -0.32 -12.89
CA PHE A 54 9.21 -0.94 -11.61
C PHE A 54 9.22 -2.48 -11.71
N PHE A 55 8.52 -3.04 -12.67
CA PHE A 55 8.43 -4.50 -12.82
C PHE A 55 9.77 -5.13 -13.24
N ALA A 56 10.62 -4.40 -13.95
CA ALA A 56 11.95 -4.87 -14.30
C ALA A 56 12.87 -4.99 -13.08
N ARG A 57 12.64 -4.18 -12.05
CA ARG A 57 13.51 -4.09 -10.87
C ARG A 57 12.98 -4.84 -9.65
N ASN A 58 11.78 -5.41 -9.73
CA ASN A 58 11.13 -6.09 -8.61
C ASN A 58 10.48 -7.39 -9.10
N ASN A 59 10.31 -8.35 -8.19
CA ASN A 59 9.84 -9.69 -8.53
C ASN A 59 8.45 -10.05 -7.99
N GLY A 60 7.83 -9.18 -7.20
CA GLY A 60 6.54 -9.50 -6.60
C GLY A 60 6.60 -10.46 -5.43
N PRO A 61 5.52 -11.10 -5.01
CA PRO A 61 4.20 -11.07 -5.64
C PRO A 61 3.49 -9.72 -5.50
N TYR A 62 2.67 -9.37 -6.49
CA TYR A 62 1.95 -8.11 -6.53
C TYR A 62 0.46 -8.30 -6.34
N TYR A 63 -0.16 -7.44 -5.52
CA TYR A 63 -1.60 -7.40 -5.31
C TYR A 63 -2.11 -6.03 -5.73
N TYR A 64 -3.07 -6.01 -6.64
CA TYR A 64 -3.52 -4.79 -7.32
C TYR A 64 -4.85 -4.33 -6.73
N PHE A 65 -4.84 -3.17 -6.09
CA PHE A 65 -6.05 -2.58 -5.53
C PHE A 65 -6.80 -1.81 -6.61
N THR A 66 -8.00 -2.26 -6.90
CA THR A 66 -8.86 -1.64 -7.90
C THR A 66 -10.33 -1.83 -7.53
N THR A 67 -11.15 -0.80 -7.75
CA THR A 67 -12.59 -0.91 -7.52
C THR A 67 -13.28 -1.85 -8.50
N LYS A 68 -12.57 -2.31 -9.53
CA LYS A 68 -13.07 -3.22 -10.56
C LYS A 68 -12.80 -4.69 -10.24
N ALA A 69 -12.13 -4.98 -9.15
CA ALA A 69 -11.73 -6.35 -8.81
C ALA A 69 -12.93 -7.24 -8.45
N PRO A 70 -12.83 -8.54 -8.76
CA PRO A 70 -13.92 -9.48 -8.49
C PRO A 70 -13.93 -10.02 -7.06
N GLN A 71 -12.96 -9.68 -6.23
CA GLN A 71 -12.83 -10.19 -4.87
C GLN A 71 -12.38 -9.09 -3.91
N ARG A 72 -12.59 -9.31 -2.63
CA ARG A 72 -12.22 -8.36 -1.58
C ARG A 72 -10.75 -8.50 -1.21
N TYR A 73 -10.17 -7.41 -0.74
CA TYR A 73 -8.78 -7.40 -0.26
C TYR A 73 -8.57 -8.33 0.96
N THR A 74 -9.63 -8.71 1.64
CA THR A 74 -9.60 -9.64 2.77
C THR A 74 -9.74 -11.10 2.37
N ASP A 75 -10.05 -11.39 1.10
CA ASP A 75 -10.28 -12.76 0.61
C ASP A 75 -8.98 -13.47 0.22
N VAL A 76 -7.89 -12.75 0.07
CA VAL A 76 -6.59 -13.31 -0.33
C VAL A 76 -5.66 -13.42 0.87
N GLN A 77 -4.70 -14.33 0.79
CA GLN A 77 -3.63 -14.45 1.78
C GLN A 77 -2.38 -13.81 1.21
N TYR A 78 -1.81 -12.88 1.95
CA TYR A 78 -0.61 -12.16 1.51
C TYR A 78 0.63 -12.89 1.97
N PRO A 79 1.44 -13.40 1.03
CA PRO A 79 2.70 -14.03 1.40
C PRO A 79 3.73 -12.98 1.83
N ASP A 80 4.76 -13.43 2.48
CA ASP A 80 5.88 -12.59 2.86
C ASP A 80 6.48 -11.93 1.61
N GLY A 81 6.81 -10.65 1.71
CA GLY A 81 7.35 -9.88 0.60
C GLY A 81 6.34 -9.36 -0.41
N ALA A 82 5.05 -9.49 -0.13
CA ALA A 82 4.02 -9.01 -1.05
C ALA A 82 4.08 -7.49 -1.26
N TYR A 83 3.80 -7.08 -2.51
CA TYR A 83 3.66 -5.67 -2.89
C TYR A 83 2.19 -5.32 -3.01
N LEU A 84 1.79 -4.21 -2.42
CA LEU A 84 0.45 -3.65 -2.59
C LEU A 84 0.54 -2.52 -3.61
N VAL A 85 -0.18 -2.66 -4.71
CA VAL A 85 -0.13 -1.76 -5.85
C VAL A 85 -1.40 -0.95 -5.93
N PHE A 86 -1.27 0.37 -5.88
CA PHE A 86 -2.40 1.30 -5.92
C PHE A 86 -2.30 2.17 -7.17
N GLY A 87 -3.43 2.38 -7.83
CA GLY A 87 -3.50 3.22 -9.01
C GLY A 87 -3.58 4.70 -8.67
N ARG A 88 -3.57 5.51 -9.72
CA ARG A 88 -3.80 6.95 -9.62
C ARG A 88 -5.22 7.23 -9.15
N GLU A 89 -5.40 8.31 -8.39
CA GLU A 89 -6.72 8.71 -7.89
C GLU A 89 -7.72 9.00 -9.01
N ASP A 90 -7.24 9.53 -10.13
CA ASP A 90 -8.08 9.93 -11.26
C ASP A 90 -8.36 8.82 -12.27
N ALA A 91 -7.43 7.90 -12.46
CA ALA A 91 -7.50 6.92 -13.56
C ALA A 91 -7.38 5.46 -13.12
N GLY A 92 -6.93 5.20 -11.89
CA GLY A 92 -6.67 3.84 -11.41
C GLY A 92 -5.51 3.17 -12.11
N LEU A 93 -5.48 1.85 -12.09
CA LEU A 93 -4.46 1.05 -12.75
C LEU A 93 -4.87 0.72 -14.20
N PRO A 94 -3.90 0.51 -15.11
CA PRO A 94 -4.23 0.12 -16.49
C PRO A 94 -5.01 -1.20 -16.53
N GLU A 95 -6.09 -1.23 -17.30
CA GLU A 95 -6.94 -2.43 -17.39
C GLU A 95 -6.22 -3.62 -17.99
N ALA A 96 -5.31 -3.40 -18.93
CA ALA A 96 -4.50 -4.47 -19.51
C ALA A 96 -3.67 -5.19 -18.45
N LEU A 97 -3.11 -4.44 -17.50
CA LEU A 97 -2.38 -5.01 -16.37
C LEU A 97 -3.30 -5.85 -15.48
N LEU A 98 -4.49 -5.35 -15.20
CA LEU A 98 -5.46 -6.00 -14.31
C LEU A 98 -5.96 -7.32 -14.89
N VAL A 99 -6.27 -7.34 -16.19
CA VAL A 99 -6.77 -8.54 -16.88
C VAL A 99 -5.75 -9.68 -16.80
N GLU A 100 -4.48 -9.38 -16.96
CA GLU A 100 -3.42 -10.40 -16.91
C GLU A 100 -3.16 -10.91 -15.49
N ASN A 101 -3.64 -10.19 -14.47
CA ASN A 101 -3.38 -10.49 -13.07
C ASN A 101 -4.67 -10.61 -12.25
N GLN A 102 -5.74 -11.08 -12.85
CA GLN A 102 -7.07 -11.13 -12.26
C GLN A 102 -7.10 -11.75 -10.86
N GLU A 103 -6.35 -12.82 -10.64
CA GLU A 103 -6.31 -13.53 -9.36
C GLU A 103 -5.73 -12.68 -8.21
N HIS A 104 -4.94 -11.68 -8.56
CA HIS A 104 -4.32 -10.76 -7.60
C HIS A 104 -4.97 -9.38 -7.59
N CYS A 105 -6.09 -9.21 -8.29
CA CYS A 105 -6.86 -7.97 -8.23
C CYS A 105 -7.83 -8.04 -7.06
N ILE A 106 -7.78 -7.04 -6.20
CA ILE A 106 -8.53 -6.98 -4.96
C ILE A 106 -9.14 -5.62 -4.77
N ARG A 107 -10.24 -5.55 -4.03
CA ARG A 107 -10.92 -4.29 -3.78
C ARG A 107 -11.25 -4.10 -2.31
N MET A 108 -11.34 -2.86 -1.92
CA MET A 108 -11.95 -2.48 -0.66
C MET A 108 -13.46 -2.34 -0.88
N PRO A 109 -14.29 -3.05 -0.10
CA PRO A 109 -15.74 -2.89 -0.19
C PRO A 109 -16.15 -1.44 0.10
N MET A 110 -17.03 -0.92 -0.72
CA MET A 110 -17.58 0.43 -0.60
C MET A 110 -19.03 0.44 -1.00
N ARG A 111 -19.75 1.47 -0.57
CA ARG A 111 -21.11 1.69 -1.06
C ARG A 111 -21.05 2.06 -2.54
N ASP A 112 -22.08 1.73 -3.29
CA ASP A 112 -22.17 2.01 -4.72
C ASP A 112 -22.18 3.51 -5.04
N THR A 113 -22.55 4.34 -4.06
CA THR A 113 -22.51 5.80 -4.17
C THR A 113 -21.11 6.40 -4.05
N CYS A 114 -20.13 5.61 -3.62
CA CYS A 114 -18.75 6.04 -3.45
C CYS A 114 -17.91 5.57 -4.63
N ARG A 115 -17.13 6.49 -5.23
CA ARG A 115 -16.26 6.14 -6.37
C ARG A 115 -14.94 5.51 -5.92
N SER A 116 -14.34 6.06 -4.88
CA SER A 116 -13.08 5.57 -4.35
C SER A 116 -12.85 6.14 -2.95
N LEU A 117 -12.00 5.48 -2.19
CA LEU A 117 -11.48 6.01 -0.95
C LEU A 117 -10.25 6.86 -1.24
N ASN A 118 -9.95 7.78 -0.33
CA ASN A 118 -8.70 8.53 -0.38
C ASN A 118 -7.51 7.55 -0.48
N LEU A 119 -6.56 7.85 -1.34
CA LEU A 119 -5.42 6.95 -1.61
C LEU A 119 -4.61 6.64 -0.35
N SER A 120 -4.28 7.66 0.43
CA SER A 120 -3.51 7.46 1.67
C SER A 120 -4.25 6.58 2.67
N ASN A 121 -5.55 6.76 2.78
CA ASN A 121 -6.39 5.93 3.66
C ASN A 121 -6.44 4.49 3.13
N SER A 122 -6.56 4.31 1.83
CA SER A 122 -6.57 2.98 1.21
C SER A 122 -5.27 2.24 1.46
N VAL A 123 -4.14 2.92 1.33
CA VAL A 123 -2.82 2.34 1.61
C VAL A 123 -2.74 1.89 3.06
N ALA A 124 -3.14 2.74 4.00
CA ALA A 124 -3.11 2.40 5.43
C ALA A 124 -3.99 1.19 5.75
N VAL A 125 -5.22 1.18 5.23
CA VAL A 125 -6.15 0.07 5.46
C VAL A 125 -5.60 -1.23 4.85
N GLY A 126 -5.08 -1.18 3.64
CA GLY A 126 -4.48 -2.35 2.98
C GLY A 126 -3.29 -2.90 3.74
N VAL A 127 -2.38 -2.04 4.17
CA VAL A 127 -1.21 -2.43 4.96
C VAL A 127 -1.63 -3.10 6.27
N TYR A 128 -2.60 -2.54 6.97
CA TYR A 128 -3.07 -3.12 8.23
C TYR A 128 -3.76 -4.46 8.05
N GLU A 129 -4.43 -4.72 6.92
CA GLU A 129 -4.95 -6.05 6.64
C GLU A 129 -3.83 -7.07 6.48
N VAL A 130 -2.77 -6.73 5.78
CA VAL A 130 -1.60 -7.60 5.64
C VAL A 130 -0.98 -7.87 7.01
N LEU A 131 -0.78 -6.83 7.81
CA LEU A 131 -0.22 -6.96 9.16
C LEU A 131 -1.12 -7.81 10.06
N ARG A 132 -2.45 -7.65 9.95
CA ARG A 132 -3.40 -8.48 10.69
C ARG A 132 -3.23 -9.96 10.36
N GLN A 133 -3.11 -10.30 9.08
CA GLN A 133 -2.91 -11.68 8.65
C GLN A 133 -1.60 -12.26 9.20
N TRP A 134 -0.60 -11.42 9.37
CA TRP A 134 0.71 -11.81 9.91
C TRP A 134 0.79 -11.71 11.43
N ASP A 135 -0.33 -11.46 12.10
CA ASP A 135 -0.42 -11.30 13.56
C ASP A 135 0.43 -10.14 14.10
N PHE A 136 0.45 -9.03 13.38
CA PHE A 136 1.11 -7.78 13.79
C PHE A 136 2.56 -7.96 14.25
N PRO A 137 3.45 -8.54 13.42
CA PRO A 137 4.81 -8.86 13.85
C PRO A 137 5.57 -7.60 14.29
N GLU A 138 6.21 -7.68 15.45
CA GLU A 138 7.05 -6.62 16.02
C GLU A 138 6.33 -5.30 16.31
N LEU A 139 5.00 -5.30 16.30
CA LEU A 139 4.23 -4.11 16.64
C LEU A 139 3.75 -4.19 18.10
N LEU A 140 3.67 -3.03 18.73
CA LEU A 140 3.08 -2.94 20.05
C LEU A 140 1.56 -3.08 19.91
N ASP A 141 1.00 -4.12 20.53
CA ASP A 141 -0.43 -4.44 20.43
C ASP A 141 -1.17 -4.29 21.76
N HIS A 142 -0.46 -3.93 22.83
CA HIS A 142 -1.02 -3.68 24.15
C HIS A 142 -0.51 -2.35 24.67
N GLY A 143 -1.36 -1.68 25.41
CA GLY A 143 -1.01 -0.39 25.99
C GLY A 143 -1.24 -0.34 27.49
N HIS A 144 -0.67 0.66 28.12
CA HIS A 144 -0.82 0.94 29.53
C HIS A 144 -1.37 2.35 29.74
N LEU A 145 -2.20 2.50 30.77
CA LEU A 145 -2.63 3.82 31.18
C LEU A 145 -1.50 4.52 31.91
N ARG A 146 -1.51 5.83 31.88
CA ARG A 146 -0.47 6.63 32.52
C ARG A 146 -0.60 6.66 34.04
N ASP A 147 -1.81 6.90 34.52
CA ASP A 147 -2.06 7.15 35.94
C ASP A 147 -2.95 6.09 36.59
N TYR A 148 -3.48 5.15 35.83
CA TYR A 148 -4.37 4.10 36.30
C TYR A 148 -3.96 2.77 35.69
N GLU A 149 -4.55 1.69 36.18
CA GLU A 149 -4.40 0.36 35.61
C GLU A 149 -5.72 -0.11 35.00
N TRP A 150 -5.62 -0.90 33.94
CA TRP A 150 -6.80 -1.54 33.36
C TRP A 150 -7.34 -2.59 34.31
N LYS A 151 -8.68 -2.67 34.44
CA LYS A 151 -9.34 -3.66 35.29
C LYS A 151 -9.50 -4.99 34.57
#